data_ec21eac0cc6d434def7d9cda19825a7b
#
_entry.id   ec21eac0cc6d434def7d9cda19825a7b
#
_cell.length_a   1.000
_cell.length_b   1.000
_cell.length_c   1.000
_cell.angle_alpha   90.00
_cell.angle_beta   90.00
_cell.angle_gamma   90.00
#
_symmetry.space_group_name_H-M   'P 1'
#
loop_
_entity.id
_entity.type
_entity.pdbx_description
1 polymer ?
#
loop_
_entity_poly.entity_id
_entity_poly.type
_entity_poly.pdbx_seq_one_letter_code
_entity_poly.pdbx_strand_id
1 'polypeptide(L)'
;MDTLKKGVVDPITLEIIRHGLIAIPNEIDANITRTAFSPLVYEYKDFATGLVDPDGRLVAQGSGSIPIFVANALGNAVRDGLEIYGADNIHEGDVIISNHAGTLGQHLNNVVMYTPVFAGPNEGRLF
;
A
#
# COMPACT_ATOMS: atom_id res chain seq x y z
N MET A 1 18.55 28.25 19.58
CA MET A 1 18.39 27.36 18.42
C MET A 1 18.38 25.95 18.96
N ASP A 2 17.19 25.46 19.25
CA ASP A 2 17.01 24.16 19.92
C ASP A 2 16.98 23.07 18.83
N THR A 3 18.04 22.30 18.75
CA THR A 3 18.13 21.14 17.89
C THR A 3 17.13 20.12 18.40
N LEU A 4 15.99 20.03 17.75
CA LEU A 4 15.02 18.95 17.94
C LEU A 4 15.81 17.63 17.93
N LYS A 5 16.00 17.04 19.11
CA LYS A 5 16.45 15.65 19.25
C LYS A 5 15.46 14.83 18.43
N LYS A 6 15.89 14.22 17.34
CA LYS A 6 15.12 13.18 16.65
C LYS A 6 14.72 12.20 17.73
N GLY A 7 13.43 12.17 18.07
CA GLY A 7 12.91 11.32 19.12
C GLY A 7 13.20 9.88 18.75
N VAL A 8 14.04 9.24 19.52
CA VAL A 8 14.23 7.80 19.43
C VAL A 8 12.95 7.20 19.99
N VAL A 9 12.13 6.61 19.13
CA VAL A 9 10.95 5.86 19.54
C VAL A 9 11.44 4.68 20.37
N ASP A 10 10.87 4.46 21.54
CA ASP A 10 11.27 3.31 22.35
C ASP A 10 10.92 1.99 21.65
N PRO A 11 11.67 0.90 21.90
CA PRO A 11 11.49 -0.35 21.18
C PRO A 11 10.10 -0.97 21.32
N ILE A 12 9.43 -0.78 22.45
CA ILE A 12 8.09 -1.34 22.68
C ILE A 12 7.07 -0.59 21.82
N THR A 13 7.10 0.73 21.82
CA THR A 13 6.24 1.56 20.96
C THR A 13 6.48 1.26 19.49
N LEU A 14 7.74 1.08 19.06
CA LEU A 14 8.09 0.73 17.69
C LEU A 14 7.45 -0.60 17.28
N GLU A 15 7.53 -1.63 18.14
CA GLU A 15 6.91 -2.94 17.87
C GLU A 15 5.37 -2.86 17.82
N ILE A 16 4.75 -2.06 18.68
CA ILE A 16 3.29 -1.83 18.64
C ILE A 16 2.89 -1.22 17.29
N ILE A 17 3.59 -0.18 16.84
CA ILE A 17 3.33 0.47 15.55
C ILE A 17 3.54 -0.53 14.41
N ARG A 18 4.66 -1.26 14.40
CA ARG A 18 4.97 -2.25 13.37
C ARG A 18 3.87 -3.31 13.26
N HIS A 19 3.43 -3.87 14.36
CA HIS A 19 2.35 -4.85 14.37
C HIS A 19 1.02 -4.25 13.93
N GLY A 20 0.71 -3.03 14.33
CA GLY A 20 -0.48 -2.30 13.87
C GLY A 20 -0.49 -2.10 12.36
N LEU A 21 0.65 -1.68 11.78
CA LEU A 21 0.77 -1.50 10.33
C LEU A 21 0.63 -2.82 9.56
N ILE A 22 1.21 -3.92 10.05
CA ILE A 22 1.10 -5.24 9.41
C ILE A 22 -0.33 -5.82 9.52
N ALA A 23 -1.06 -5.49 10.58
CA ALA A 23 -2.42 -5.96 10.75
C ALA A 23 -3.37 -5.46 9.65
N ILE A 24 -3.14 -4.25 9.12
CA ILE A 24 -3.98 -3.64 8.09
C ILE A 24 -4.00 -4.47 6.79
N PRO A 25 -2.88 -4.73 6.10
CA PRO A 25 -2.90 -5.54 4.90
C PRO A 25 -3.34 -7.00 5.17
N ASN A 26 -3.08 -7.56 6.34
CA ASN A 26 -3.59 -8.89 6.69
C ASN A 26 -5.12 -8.92 6.79
N GLU A 27 -5.74 -7.87 7.32
CA GLU A 27 -7.20 -7.75 7.34
C GLU A 27 -7.77 -7.60 5.92
N ILE A 28 -7.10 -6.83 5.06
CA ILE A 28 -7.45 -6.71 3.64
C ILE A 28 -7.36 -8.07 2.95
N ASP A 29 -6.28 -8.83 3.16
CA ASP A 29 -6.09 -10.19 2.63
C ASP A 29 -7.25 -11.12 3.02
N ALA A 30 -7.64 -11.10 4.29
CA ALA A 30 -8.74 -11.90 4.80
C ALA A 30 -10.08 -11.50 4.15
N ASN A 31 -10.32 -10.21 3.96
CA ASN A 31 -11.52 -9.69 3.34
C ASN A 31 -11.59 -10.03 1.84
N ILE A 32 -10.49 -9.84 1.09
CA ILE A 32 -10.40 -10.22 -0.32
C ILE A 32 -10.67 -11.71 -0.49
N THR A 33 -9.99 -12.54 0.29
CA THR A 33 -10.18 -14.00 0.26
C THR A 33 -11.63 -14.41 0.49
N ARG A 34 -12.31 -13.77 1.43
CA ARG A 34 -13.69 -14.11 1.81
C ARG A 34 -14.71 -13.64 0.79
N THR A 35 -14.44 -12.56 0.05
CA THR A 35 -15.40 -11.90 -0.83
C THR A 35 -15.16 -12.15 -2.31
N ALA A 36 -14.00 -12.69 -2.67
CA ALA A 36 -13.66 -12.95 -4.07
C ALA A 36 -14.49 -14.10 -4.67
N PHE A 37 -14.84 -13.95 -5.94
CA PHE A 37 -15.54 -14.97 -6.73
C PHE A 37 -14.58 -15.84 -7.54
N SER A 38 -13.35 -15.39 -7.76
CA SER A 38 -12.36 -16.11 -8.55
C SER A 38 -11.58 -17.11 -7.71
N PRO A 39 -11.50 -18.39 -8.10
CA PRO A 39 -10.65 -19.38 -7.42
C PRO A 39 -9.19 -18.97 -7.36
N LEU A 40 -8.67 -18.27 -8.38
CA LEU A 40 -7.31 -17.73 -8.36
C LEU A 40 -7.08 -16.82 -7.14
N VAL A 41 -8.09 -16.06 -6.75
CA VAL A 41 -7.98 -15.14 -5.62
C VAL A 41 -8.26 -15.86 -4.30
N TYR A 42 -9.39 -16.56 -4.14
CA TYR A 42 -9.77 -17.11 -2.84
C TYR A 42 -9.07 -18.43 -2.49
N GLU A 43 -8.68 -19.27 -3.47
CA GLU A 43 -7.96 -20.52 -3.23
C GLU A 43 -6.45 -20.36 -3.38
N TYR A 44 -6.00 -19.86 -4.53
CA TYR A 44 -4.58 -19.76 -4.85
C TYR A 44 -3.90 -18.51 -4.27
N LYS A 45 -4.67 -17.56 -3.73
CA LYS A 45 -4.17 -16.29 -3.16
C LYS A 45 -3.32 -15.48 -4.14
N ASP A 46 -3.68 -15.52 -5.43
CA ASP A 46 -2.99 -14.79 -6.48
C ASP A 46 -3.35 -13.30 -6.43
N PHE A 47 -2.97 -12.67 -5.37
CA PHE A 47 -3.07 -11.23 -5.14
C PHE A 47 -2.01 -10.79 -4.11
N ALA A 48 -1.84 -9.50 -3.93
CA ALA A 48 -0.96 -8.93 -2.93
C ALA A 48 -1.55 -7.63 -2.38
N THR A 49 -1.38 -7.40 -1.09
CA THR A 49 -1.81 -6.18 -0.40
C THR A 49 -0.67 -5.55 0.37
N GLY A 50 -0.70 -4.24 0.51
CA GLY A 50 0.35 -3.54 1.25
C GLY A 50 0.04 -2.07 1.50
N LEU A 51 0.83 -1.50 2.39
CA LEU A 51 0.92 -0.07 2.64
C LEU A 51 2.20 0.46 2.00
N VAL A 52 2.08 1.54 1.30
CA VAL A 52 3.19 2.17 0.56
C VAL A 52 3.31 3.62 1.02
N ASP A 53 4.53 4.11 1.24
CA ASP A 53 4.77 5.52 1.58
C ASP A 53 4.73 6.42 0.32
N PRO A 54 4.71 7.77 0.44
CA PRO A 54 4.65 8.67 -0.71
C PRO A 54 5.84 8.57 -1.66
N ASP A 55 6.94 8.04 -1.18
CA ASP A 55 8.12 7.80 -2.02
C ASP A 55 8.02 6.46 -2.77
N GLY A 56 6.90 5.74 -2.62
CA GLY A 56 6.69 4.43 -3.22
C GLY A 56 7.47 3.31 -2.55
N ARG A 57 7.78 3.44 -1.25
CA ARG A 57 8.42 2.37 -0.48
C ARG A 57 7.36 1.53 0.23
N LEU A 58 7.53 0.23 0.21
CA LEU A 58 6.66 -0.68 0.93
C LEU A 58 6.91 -0.57 2.44
N VAL A 59 5.88 -0.18 3.18
CA VAL A 59 5.89 -0.03 4.64
C VAL A 59 5.46 -1.31 5.34
N ALA A 60 4.39 -1.94 4.82
CA ALA A 60 3.88 -3.21 5.32
C ALA A 60 3.22 -3.98 4.19
N GLN A 61 3.20 -5.31 4.29
CA GLN A 61 2.53 -6.18 3.32
C GLN A 61 1.73 -7.26 4.04
N GLY A 62 0.70 -7.77 3.37
CA GLY A 62 -0.06 -8.93 3.82
C GLY A 62 0.78 -10.20 3.76
N SER A 63 0.58 -11.08 4.74
CA SER A 63 1.30 -12.36 4.82
C SER A 63 0.58 -13.51 4.11
N GLY A 64 -0.67 -13.32 3.72
CA GLY A 64 -1.50 -14.32 3.03
C GLY A 64 -1.37 -14.33 1.51
N SER A 65 -0.60 -13.40 0.94
CA SER A 65 -0.48 -13.16 -0.50
C SER A 65 0.91 -13.51 -1.03
N ILE A 66 1.09 -13.45 -2.35
CA ILE A 66 2.36 -13.78 -3.00
C ILE A 66 3.33 -12.59 -2.89
N PRO A 67 4.39 -12.69 -2.08
CA PRO A 67 5.25 -11.53 -1.73
C PRO A 67 5.98 -10.91 -2.93
N ILE A 68 6.32 -11.71 -3.93
CA ILE A 68 7.14 -11.26 -5.06
C ILE A 68 6.44 -10.19 -5.91
N PHE A 69 5.13 -10.19 -5.94
CA PHE A 69 4.36 -9.19 -6.70
C PHE A 69 4.28 -7.84 -5.98
N VAL A 70 4.43 -7.85 -4.66
CA VAL A 70 4.30 -6.65 -3.83
C VAL A 70 5.58 -5.81 -3.85
N ALA A 71 6.73 -6.46 -3.83
CA ALA A 71 8.01 -5.80 -3.58
C ALA A 71 8.34 -4.65 -4.57
N ASN A 72 7.90 -4.76 -5.81
CA ASN A 72 8.18 -3.75 -6.84
C ASN A 72 6.92 -3.13 -7.46
N ALA A 73 5.82 -3.88 -7.56
CA ALA A 73 4.65 -3.44 -8.32
C ALA A 73 3.85 -2.34 -7.61
N LEU A 74 3.55 -2.49 -6.32
CA LEU A 74 2.72 -1.52 -5.60
C LEU A 74 3.40 -0.16 -5.47
N GLY A 75 4.67 -0.14 -5.10
CA GLY A 75 5.43 1.09 -4.98
C GLY A 75 5.61 1.80 -6.32
N ASN A 76 5.84 1.04 -7.40
CA ASN A 76 5.93 1.60 -8.75
C ASN A 76 4.59 2.19 -9.20
N ALA A 77 3.47 1.52 -8.92
CA ALA A 77 2.14 2.02 -9.26
C ALA A 77 1.82 3.34 -8.56
N VAL A 78 2.20 3.47 -7.29
CA VAL A 78 2.00 4.71 -6.52
C VAL A 78 2.84 5.85 -7.11
N ARG A 79 4.13 5.62 -7.41
CA ARG A 79 5.00 6.63 -8.04
C ARG A 79 4.47 7.06 -9.40
N ASP A 80 4.08 6.13 -10.24
CA ASP A 80 3.52 6.36 -11.57
C ASP A 80 2.25 7.23 -11.48
N GLY A 81 1.34 6.91 -10.59
CA GLY A 81 0.14 7.69 -10.37
C GLY A 81 0.43 9.10 -9.84
N LEU A 82 1.38 9.25 -8.93
CA LEU A 82 1.81 10.58 -8.44
C LEU A 82 2.45 11.41 -9.55
N GLU A 83 3.20 10.79 -10.47
CA GLU A 83 3.80 11.44 -11.61
C GLU A 83 2.74 11.89 -12.65
N ILE A 84 1.77 11.00 -12.94
CA ILE A 84 0.74 11.27 -13.95
C ILE A 84 -0.28 12.30 -13.47
N TYR A 85 -0.80 12.14 -12.25
CA TYR A 85 -1.91 12.98 -11.76
C TYR A 85 -1.43 14.21 -10.98
N GLY A 86 -0.24 14.16 -10.41
CA GLY A 86 0.24 15.15 -9.46
C GLY A 86 -0.38 14.94 -8.07
N ALA A 87 0.46 15.11 -7.06
CA ALA A 87 0.04 14.90 -5.67
C ALA A 87 -1.16 15.75 -5.25
N ASP A 88 -1.27 16.96 -5.74
CA ASP A 88 -2.33 17.91 -5.37
C ASP A 88 -3.70 17.60 -5.99
N ASN A 89 -3.73 16.70 -6.97
CA ASN A 89 -4.96 16.29 -7.66
C ASN A 89 -5.50 14.93 -7.17
N ILE A 90 -4.87 14.33 -6.17
CA ILE A 90 -5.32 13.07 -5.56
C ILE A 90 -5.93 13.39 -4.20
N HIS A 91 -7.20 13.06 -4.00
CA HIS A 91 -7.99 13.45 -2.84
C HIS A 91 -8.48 12.25 -2.03
N GLU A 92 -8.96 12.50 -0.83
CA GLU A 92 -9.59 11.48 0.00
C GLU A 92 -10.80 10.86 -0.73
N GLY A 93 -10.85 9.53 -0.75
CA GLY A 93 -11.89 8.77 -1.45
C GLY A 93 -11.57 8.42 -2.90
N ASP A 94 -10.49 8.96 -3.47
CA ASP A 94 -10.04 8.54 -4.80
C ASP A 94 -9.55 7.09 -4.79
N VAL A 95 -9.83 6.38 -5.87
CA VAL A 95 -9.26 5.06 -6.16
C VAL A 95 -8.53 5.13 -7.49
N ILE A 96 -7.24 4.90 -7.47
CA ILE A 96 -6.42 4.85 -8.67
C ILE A 96 -6.27 3.39 -9.07
N ILE A 97 -6.51 3.11 -10.35
CA ILE A 97 -6.43 1.77 -10.92
C ILE A 97 -5.49 1.76 -12.13
N SER A 98 -4.63 0.78 -12.22
CA SER A 98 -3.70 0.60 -13.33
C SER A 98 -3.45 -0.88 -13.61
N ASN A 99 -3.27 -1.21 -14.89
CA ASN A 99 -2.73 -2.49 -15.34
C ASN A 99 -1.56 -2.28 -16.33
N HIS A 100 -0.89 -1.14 -16.25
CA HIS A 100 0.20 -0.79 -17.17
C HIS A 100 1.43 -1.67 -16.90
N ALA A 101 1.63 -2.67 -17.75
CA ALA A 101 2.70 -3.66 -17.62
C ALA A 101 4.11 -3.03 -17.62
N GLY A 102 4.29 -1.91 -18.31
CA GLY A 102 5.57 -1.17 -18.34
C GLY A 102 5.99 -0.63 -16.98
N THR A 103 5.04 -0.18 -16.17
CA THR A 103 5.28 0.30 -14.80
C THR A 103 5.34 -0.85 -13.80
N LEU A 104 4.41 -1.79 -13.90
CA LEU A 104 4.27 -2.88 -12.93
C LEU A 104 5.26 -4.02 -13.13
N GLY A 105 5.91 -4.09 -14.30
CA GLY A 105 6.81 -5.17 -14.66
C GLY A 105 6.13 -6.54 -14.81
N GLN A 106 4.83 -6.57 -15.08
CA GLN A 106 3.98 -7.75 -15.14
C GLN A 106 3.15 -7.75 -16.43
N HIS A 107 2.20 -8.67 -16.53
CA HIS A 107 1.29 -8.76 -17.68
C HIS A 107 -0.01 -7.97 -17.46
N LEU A 108 -0.74 -7.65 -18.53
CA LEU A 108 -1.93 -6.80 -18.52
C LEU A 108 -3.11 -7.33 -17.69
N ASN A 109 -3.11 -8.62 -17.35
CA ASN A 109 -4.16 -9.22 -16.51
C ASN A 109 -4.01 -8.81 -15.03
N ASN A 110 -2.82 -8.36 -14.62
CA ASN A 110 -2.60 -7.87 -13.27
C ASN A 110 -3.12 -6.44 -13.17
N VAL A 111 -4.02 -6.23 -12.22
CA VAL A 111 -4.61 -4.93 -11.92
C VAL A 111 -4.17 -4.51 -10.53
N VAL A 112 -3.62 -3.32 -10.43
CA VAL A 112 -3.32 -2.68 -9.15
C VAL A 112 -4.36 -1.61 -8.87
N MET A 113 -4.90 -1.63 -7.67
CA MET A 113 -5.77 -0.57 -7.15
C MET A 113 -5.18 -0.04 -5.86
N TYR A 114 -5.17 1.27 -5.70
CA TYR A 114 -4.73 1.90 -4.47
C TYR A 114 -5.51 3.17 -4.18
N THR A 115 -5.57 3.54 -2.93
CA THR A 115 -6.26 4.73 -2.43
C THR A 115 -5.33 5.50 -1.50
N PRO A 116 -5.38 6.84 -1.51
CA PRO A 116 -4.61 7.64 -0.56
C PRO A 116 -5.24 7.55 0.83
N VAL A 117 -4.40 7.56 1.85
CA VAL A 117 -4.83 7.69 3.25
C VAL A 117 -4.34 9.04 3.77
N PHE A 118 -5.19 9.77 4.50
CA PHE A 118 -4.89 11.06 5.08
C PHE A 118 -5.00 10.99 6.61
N ALA A 119 -4.11 11.66 7.33
CA ALA A 119 -4.07 11.66 8.80
C ALA A 119 -5.22 12.46 9.45
N GLY A 120 -6.06 13.09 8.64
CA GLY A 120 -7.17 13.93 9.06
C GLY A 120 -7.36 15.12 8.14
N PRO A 121 -8.45 15.89 8.29
CA PRO A 121 -8.85 16.92 7.32
C PRO A 121 -7.83 18.07 7.16
N ASN A 122 -6.86 18.20 8.07
CA ASN A 122 -5.85 19.26 8.03
C ASN A 122 -4.40 18.74 8.18
N GLU A 123 -4.19 17.45 8.22
CA GLU A 123 -2.88 16.84 8.55
C GLU A 123 -2.29 16.09 7.37
N GLY A 124 -2.17 16.68 6.25
CA GLY A 124 -1.38 16.12 5.17
C GLY A 124 -1.61 14.64 4.84
N ARG A 125 -1.13 14.24 3.70
CA ARG A 125 -1.28 12.92 3.13
C ARG A 125 -0.45 11.88 3.89
N LEU A 126 -1.13 10.82 4.38
CA LEU A 126 -0.49 9.54 4.66
C LEU A 126 -0.93 8.57 3.55
N PHE A 127 -0.22 8.17 2.72
CA PHE A 127 -0.20 7.15 1.69
C PHE A 127 -1.47 6.41 1.28
#